data_c2863455adc94484a3e4a63ab310d374
#
_entry.id   c2863455adc94484a3e4a63ab310d374
#
_cell.length_a   1.000
_cell.length_b   1.000
_cell.length_c   1.000
_cell.angle_alpha   90.00
_cell.angle_beta   90.00
_cell.angle_gamma   90.00
#
_symmetry.space_group_name_H-M   'P 1'
#
loop_
_entity.id
_entity.type
_entity.pdbx_description
1 polymer ?
#
loop_
_entity_poly.entity_id
_entity_poly.type
_entity_poly.pdbx_seq_one_letter_code
_entity_poly.pdbx_strand_id
1 'polypeptide(L)'
;MGLFRLSFVFCIFCIFSVLGFGVDPALRINVFNELKLGVSFAGVSQVHGFHNESRAFLFQDVGRSVKAPADAAGRMLGKLRHRTEFTLLATLKQEQLNSGVILSIHHADQRFLELESSGQRDEIRLHYRARDGRPRSEVFPYALADGRWHKLSVAVSASHVLLHVDCNRIYERVVETPLLDIPAGASFWLGQRNGARGFFKGTMQDVQLLVMPQGYISQCPDLNRTCPTCNDFHGLVQKIMELQDLLAKTSSKLSRAEEKMNGLDSCHCERTCSAKGRVYREDQAWTDGCRNCTCANGTVLCEAMVCPRPSALQALPPPT
;
A
#
# COMPACT_ATOMS: atom_id res chain seq x y z
N MET A 1 40.81 52.38 -10.27
CA MET A 1 41.02 51.16 -9.43
C MET A 1 39.74 50.58 -8.81
N GLY A 2 38.58 51.19 -8.96
CA GLY A 2 37.31 50.72 -8.40
C GLY A 2 36.55 49.69 -9.24
N LEU A 3 36.64 49.73 -10.55
CA LEU A 3 35.90 48.84 -11.45
C LEU A 3 36.43 47.40 -11.49
N PHE A 4 37.72 47.20 -11.28
CA PHE A 4 38.31 45.86 -11.24
C PHE A 4 37.97 45.05 -9.97
N ARG A 5 37.71 45.73 -8.85
CA ARG A 5 37.29 45.07 -7.61
C ARG A 5 35.82 44.58 -7.63
N LEU A 6 34.91 45.31 -8.29
CA LEU A 6 33.50 44.89 -8.45
C LEU A 6 33.39 43.64 -9.35
N SER A 7 34.17 43.59 -10.44
CA SER A 7 34.14 42.44 -11.36
C SER A 7 34.66 41.14 -10.71
N PHE A 8 35.65 41.24 -9.82
CA PHE A 8 36.21 40.06 -9.11
C PHE A 8 35.25 39.51 -8.05
N VAL A 9 34.53 40.40 -7.35
CA VAL A 9 33.49 39.99 -6.38
C VAL A 9 32.28 39.34 -7.08
N PHE A 10 31.89 39.85 -8.26
CA PHE A 10 30.82 39.27 -9.07
C PHE A 10 31.19 37.88 -9.63
N CYS A 11 32.46 37.70 -10.06
CA CYS A 11 32.97 36.35 -10.48
C CYS A 11 33.05 35.35 -9.32
N ILE A 12 33.42 35.77 -8.11
CA ILE A 12 33.42 34.90 -6.94
C ILE A 12 31.97 34.50 -6.57
N PHE A 13 31.01 35.41 -6.64
CA PHE A 13 29.59 35.08 -6.42
C PHE A 13 29.05 34.15 -7.49
N CYS A 14 29.44 34.29 -8.77
CA CYS A 14 29.02 33.37 -9.82
C CYS A 14 29.66 31.98 -9.70
N ILE A 15 30.89 31.88 -9.14
CA ILE A 15 31.53 30.57 -8.91
C ILE A 15 30.84 29.81 -7.76
N PHE A 16 30.32 30.49 -6.74
CA PHE A 16 29.52 29.87 -5.68
C PHE A 16 28.14 29.42 -6.14
N SER A 17 27.58 29.99 -7.22
CA SER A 17 26.27 29.60 -7.76
C SER A 17 26.33 28.31 -8.63
N VAL A 18 27.50 27.80 -8.96
CA VAL A 18 27.69 26.58 -9.77
C VAL A 18 28.07 25.35 -8.91
N LEU A 19 28.23 25.54 -7.60
CA LEU A 19 28.31 24.40 -6.68
C LEU A 19 26.92 23.79 -6.61
N GLY A 20 26.65 22.86 -7.54
CA GLY A 20 25.44 22.06 -7.55
C GLY A 20 25.20 21.49 -6.16
N PHE A 21 23.94 21.41 -5.76
CA PHE A 21 23.49 20.79 -4.51
C PHE A 21 23.98 19.34 -4.43
N GLY A 22 25.28 19.16 -4.16
CA GLY A 22 25.84 17.86 -3.84
C GLY A 22 25.34 17.47 -2.45
N VAL A 23 24.64 16.36 -2.35
CA VAL A 23 24.32 15.77 -1.04
C VAL A 23 25.63 15.50 -0.33
N ASP A 24 25.78 15.99 0.91
CA ASP A 24 26.95 15.74 1.74
C ASP A 24 27.24 14.22 1.77
N PRO A 25 28.44 13.77 1.36
CA PRO A 25 28.79 12.35 1.39
C PRO A 25 28.62 11.70 2.77
N ALA A 26 28.73 12.49 3.85
CA ALA A 26 28.51 12.01 5.21
C ALA A 26 27.05 11.59 5.48
N LEU A 27 26.09 12.20 4.78
CA LEU A 27 24.66 11.91 4.88
C LEU A 27 24.21 10.83 3.91
N ARG A 28 25.08 10.40 3.00
CA ARG A 28 24.78 9.42 1.96
C ARG A 28 25.30 8.03 2.33
N ILE A 29 24.49 7.02 2.12
CA ILE A 29 24.82 5.61 2.23
C ILE A 29 24.53 4.97 0.88
N ASN A 30 25.57 4.60 0.14
CA ASN A 30 25.42 3.79 -1.06
C ASN A 30 25.40 2.32 -0.66
N VAL A 31 24.21 1.70 -0.74
CA VAL A 31 23.98 0.34 -0.25
C VAL A 31 24.81 -0.69 -1.00
N PHE A 32 25.00 -0.53 -2.31
CA PHE A 32 25.78 -1.47 -3.12
C PHE A 32 27.27 -1.46 -2.76
N ASN A 33 27.81 -0.27 -2.46
CA ASN A 33 29.19 -0.12 -2.05
C ASN A 33 29.43 -0.72 -0.65
N GLU A 34 28.51 -0.48 0.29
CA GLU A 34 28.60 -1.03 1.64
C GLU A 34 28.48 -2.57 1.65
N LEU A 35 27.60 -3.12 0.80
CA LEU A 35 27.43 -4.56 0.62
C LEU A 35 28.52 -5.20 -0.24
N LYS A 36 29.36 -4.41 -0.94
CA LYS A 36 30.36 -4.88 -1.90
C LYS A 36 29.74 -5.82 -2.95
N LEU A 37 28.59 -5.43 -3.54
CA LEU A 37 27.86 -6.26 -4.50
C LEU A 37 28.68 -6.67 -5.76
N GLY A 38 29.84 -6.06 -6.01
CA GLY A 38 30.78 -6.52 -7.02
C GLY A 38 31.46 -7.87 -6.71
N VAL A 39 31.35 -8.35 -5.46
CA VAL A 39 31.76 -9.70 -5.05
C VAL A 39 30.57 -10.63 -5.29
N SER A 40 30.83 -11.85 -5.75
CA SER A 40 29.80 -12.82 -6.12
C SER A 40 28.87 -13.16 -4.95
N PHE A 41 27.59 -12.84 -5.09
CA PHE A 41 26.50 -13.37 -4.26
C PHE A 41 25.72 -14.40 -5.05
N ALA A 42 25.40 -15.53 -4.45
CA ALA A 42 24.53 -16.52 -5.08
C ALA A 42 23.16 -15.88 -5.39
N GLY A 43 22.66 -16.07 -6.62
CA GLY A 43 21.38 -15.52 -7.07
C GLY A 43 21.39 -14.01 -7.37
N VAL A 44 22.55 -13.39 -7.42
CA VAL A 44 22.72 -11.98 -7.85
C VAL A 44 23.79 -11.91 -8.92
N SER A 45 23.47 -11.34 -10.07
CA SER A 45 24.39 -11.14 -11.18
C SER A 45 24.45 -9.68 -11.61
N GLN A 46 25.63 -9.23 -12.03
CA GLN A 46 25.82 -7.90 -12.58
C GLN A 46 25.28 -7.85 -14.01
N VAL A 47 24.49 -6.82 -14.32
CA VAL A 47 23.89 -6.57 -15.63
C VAL A 47 24.02 -5.10 -16.00
N HIS A 48 23.65 -4.78 -17.26
CA HIS A 48 23.50 -3.38 -17.68
C HIS A 48 22.31 -2.73 -16.95
N GLY A 49 22.50 -1.48 -16.52
CA GLY A 49 21.51 -0.72 -15.81
C GLY A 49 20.56 0.05 -16.72
N PHE A 50 19.89 1.04 -16.13
CA PHE A 50 18.94 1.93 -16.81
C PHE A 50 19.58 2.69 -17.99
N HIS A 51 20.85 3.05 -17.89
CA HIS A 51 21.67 3.58 -18.98
C HIS A 51 22.70 2.51 -19.38
N ASN A 52 22.97 2.37 -20.66
CA ASN A 52 23.79 1.28 -21.23
C ASN A 52 25.17 1.08 -20.55
N GLU A 53 25.77 2.14 -20.01
CA GLU A 53 27.08 2.09 -19.33
C GLU A 53 26.97 1.96 -17.80
N SER A 54 25.78 2.05 -17.24
CA SER A 54 25.58 1.95 -15.79
C SER A 54 25.53 0.50 -15.33
N ARG A 55 26.03 0.26 -14.11
CA ARG A 55 25.98 -1.08 -13.48
C ARG A 55 24.70 -1.25 -12.70
N ALA A 56 24.05 -2.40 -12.88
CA ALA A 56 22.91 -2.83 -12.09
C ALA A 56 23.09 -4.29 -11.67
N PHE A 57 22.25 -4.74 -10.74
CA PHE A 57 22.31 -6.10 -10.23
C PHE A 57 20.95 -6.76 -10.38
N LEU A 58 20.95 -7.93 -11.03
CA LEU A 58 19.78 -8.77 -11.25
C LEU A 58 19.67 -9.76 -10.09
N PHE A 59 18.50 -9.75 -9.47
CA PHE A 59 18.10 -10.64 -8.36
C PHE A 59 17.10 -11.66 -8.90
N GLN A 60 17.46 -12.92 -9.02
CA GLN A 60 16.62 -13.93 -9.66
C GLN A 60 16.16 -15.03 -8.72
N ASP A 61 17.09 -15.63 -7.99
CA ASP A 61 16.81 -16.85 -7.26
C ASP A 61 16.26 -16.60 -5.85
N VAL A 62 15.46 -17.53 -5.40
CA VAL A 62 15.11 -17.70 -3.99
C VAL A 62 16.24 -18.45 -3.27
N GLY A 63 16.36 -18.26 -1.96
CA GLY A 63 17.43 -18.89 -1.18
C GLY A 63 18.77 -18.15 -1.21
N ARG A 64 18.83 -16.98 -1.86
CA ARG A 64 19.98 -16.09 -1.77
C ARG A 64 20.07 -15.44 -0.37
N SER A 65 21.27 -14.94 -0.04
CA SER A 65 21.51 -14.28 1.26
C SER A 65 22.31 -12.98 1.05
N VAL A 66 21.60 -11.91 0.64
CA VAL A 66 22.19 -10.58 0.45
C VAL A 66 22.04 -9.78 1.74
N LYS A 67 22.86 -10.15 2.72
CA LYS A 67 22.95 -9.55 4.04
C LYS A 67 24.21 -8.70 4.15
N ALA A 68 24.11 -7.51 4.72
CA ALA A 68 25.28 -6.69 4.98
C ALA A 68 26.20 -7.37 6.02
N PRO A 69 27.52 -7.39 5.81
CA PRO A 69 28.47 -7.75 6.85
C PRO A 69 28.25 -6.92 8.12
N ALA A 70 28.56 -7.49 9.29
CA ALA A 70 28.23 -6.86 10.57
C ALA A 70 28.86 -5.46 10.75
N ASP A 71 30.09 -5.26 10.27
CA ASP A 71 30.78 -3.98 10.28
C ASP A 71 30.11 -2.94 9.35
N ALA A 72 29.72 -3.34 8.14
CA ALA A 72 29.01 -2.49 7.20
C ALA A 72 27.59 -2.15 7.72
N ALA A 73 26.88 -3.15 8.23
CA ALA A 73 25.58 -2.92 8.88
C ALA A 73 25.72 -1.93 10.05
N GLY A 74 26.72 -2.10 10.91
CA GLY A 74 26.99 -1.19 12.02
C GLY A 74 27.22 0.26 11.58
N ARG A 75 28.01 0.48 10.51
CA ARG A 75 28.24 1.82 9.95
C ARG A 75 26.95 2.43 9.35
N MET A 76 26.24 1.69 8.50
CA MET A 76 25.02 2.15 7.85
C MET A 76 23.93 2.47 8.88
N LEU A 77 23.64 1.53 9.78
CA LEU A 77 22.56 1.65 10.76
C LEU A 77 22.90 2.69 11.85
N GLY A 78 24.20 2.88 12.15
CA GLY A 78 24.65 3.94 13.05
C GLY A 78 24.30 5.34 12.56
N LYS A 79 24.33 5.58 11.23
CA LYS A 79 23.92 6.86 10.64
C LYS A 79 22.39 7.09 10.73
N LEU A 80 21.60 6.02 10.69
CA LEU A 80 20.13 6.08 10.75
C LEU A 80 19.59 6.08 12.17
N ARG A 81 20.38 5.65 13.14
CA ARG A 81 19.92 5.50 14.53
C ARG A 81 19.41 6.83 15.11
N HIS A 82 18.26 6.77 15.78
CA HIS A 82 17.55 7.91 16.37
C HIS A 82 17.15 9.00 15.36
N ARG A 83 17.15 8.69 14.04
CA ARG A 83 16.69 9.64 13.04
C ARG A 83 15.18 9.50 12.81
N THR A 84 14.54 10.64 12.61
CA THR A 84 13.13 10.77 12.21
C THR A 84 12.98 11.25 10.78
N GLU A 85 14.10 11.55 10.13
CA GLU A 85 14.16 12.09 8.77
C GLU A 85 15.18 11.31 7.94
N PHE A 86 14.74 10.79 6.83
CA PHE A 86 15.57 10.05 5.90
C PHE A 86 14.87 9.92 4.53
N THR A 87 15.63 9.59 3.50
CA THR A 87 15.10 9.27 2.17
C THR A 87 15.67 7.94 1.70
N LEU A 88 14.81 7.06 1.23
CA LEU A 88 15.17 5.83 0.52
C LEU A 88 15.09 6.12 -0.98
N LEU A 89 16.15 5.83 -1.72
CA LEU A 89 16.20 5.94 -3.16
C LEU A 89 16.50 4.58 -3.77
N ALA A 90 15.83 4.25 -4.87
CA ALA A 90 16.16 3.09 -5.68
C ALA A 90 15.80 3.35 -7.14
N THR A 91 16.66 2.92 -8.06
CA THR A 91 16.30 2.73 -9.46
C THR A 91 16.16 1.24 -9.67
N LEU A 92 14.99 0.78 -10.07
CA LEU A 92 14.70 -0.65 -10.13
C LEU A 92 13.76 -1.01 -11.30
N LYS A 93 13.84 -2.27 -11.71
CA LYS A 93 12.96 -2.91 -12.68
C LYS A 93 12.49 -4.22 -12.06
N GLN A 94 11.28 -4.25 -11.53
CA GLN A 94 10.72 -5.42 -10.88
C GLN A 94 10.04 -6.34 -11.89
N GLU A 95 10.21 -7.64 -11.73
CA GLU A 95 9.53 -8.65 -12.52
C GLU A 95 8.02 -8.60 -12.27
N GLN A 96 7.23 -8.80 -13.33
CA GLN A 96 5.76 -8.77 -13.25
C GLN A 96 5.23 -9.75 -12.20
N LEU A 97 4.19 -9.33 -11.46
CA LEU A 97 3.54 -10.07 -10.40
C LEU A 97 4.44 -10.47 -9.21
N ASN A 98 5.74 -10.13 -9.26
CA ASN A 98 6.60 -10.38 -8.10
C ASN A 98 6.20 -9.50 -6.93
N SER A 99 6.09 -10.10 -5.76
CA SER A 99 5.99 -9.39 -4.49
C SER A 99 7.28 -9.62 -3.70
N GLY A 100 8.00 -8.53 -3.42
CA GLY A 100 9.32 -8.65 -2.81
C GLY A 100 9.75 -7.40 -2.05
N VAL A 101 10.70 -7.59 -1.17
CA VAL A 101 11.27 -6.54 -0.32
C VAL A 101 12.47 -5.93 -1.01
N ILE A 102 12.48 -4.61 -1.15
CA ILE A 102 13.59 -3.85 -1.72
C ILE A 102 14.73 -3.77 -0.70
N LEU A 103 14.42 -3.37 0.52
CA LEU A 103 15.37 -3.39 1.64
C LEU A 103 14.65 -3.66 2.96
N SER A 104 15.36 -4.27 3.90
CA SER A 104 14.83 -4.57 5.24
C SER A 104 15.91 -4.39 6.32
N ILE A 105 15.49 -3.79 7.43
CA ILE A 105 16.29 -3.64 8.65
C ILE A 105 15.52 -4.30 9.79
N HIS A 106 16.12 -5.34 10.37
CA HIS A 106 15.51 -6.00 11.52
C HIS A 106 16.52 -6.57 12.51
N HIS A 107 16.07 -6.79 13.72
CA HIS A 107 16.83 -7.44 14.78
C HIS A 107 15.93 -8.53 15.39
N ALA A 108 16.42 -9.75 15.43
CA ALA A 108 15.61 -10.93 15.72
C ALA A 108 14.34 -10.93 14.84
N ASP A 109 13.16 -11.07 15.41
CA ASP A 109 11.87 -11.06 14.69
C ASP A 109 11.24 -9.67 14.56
N GLN A 110 11.95 -8.63 15.02
CA GLN A 110 11.43 -7.27 15.00
C GLN A 110 11.91 -6.50 13.78
N ARG A 111 10.96 -5.94 13.03
CA ARG A 111 11.16 -5.12 11.85
C ARG A 111 11.26 -3.64 12.28
N PHE A 112 12.33 -2.97 11.90
CA PHE A 112 12.56 -1.54 12.21
C PHE A 112 12.25 -0.64 11.02
N LEU A 113 12.66 -1.06 9.82
CA LEU A 113 12.34 -0.39 8.57
C LEU A 113 12.32 -1.42 7.45
N GLU A 114 11.31 -1.38 6.59
CA GLU A 114 11.24 -2.24 5.41
C GLU A 114 10.45 -1.54 4.32
N LEU A 115 10.98 -1.59 3.10
CA LEU A 115 10.31 -1.15 1.90
C LEU A 115 10.01 -2.37 1.04
N GLU A 116 8.73 -2.63 0.81
CA GLU A 116 8.20 -3.76 0.07
C GLU A 116 7.38 -3.28 -1.13
N SER A 117 7.46 -3.99 -2.25
CA SER A 117 6.59 -3.82 -3.40
C SER A 117 5.84 -5.11 -3.67
N SER A 118 4.53 -5.04 -3.82
CA SER A 118 3.66 -6.17 -4.14
C SER A 118 3.08 -6.03 -5.54
N GLY A 119 3.57 -6.83 -6.48
CA GLY A 119 3.01 -6.92 -7.83
C GLY A 119 1.68 -7.67 -7.91
N GLN A 120 1.30 -8.42 -6.86
CA GLN A 120 -0.02 -9.07 -6.79
C GLN A 120 -1.13 -8.11 -6.35
N ARG A 121 -0.78 -7.05 -5.62
CA ARG A 121 -1.74 -6.08 -5.07
C ARG A 121 -1.57 -4.69 -5.65
N ASP A 122 -0.57 -4.50 -6.53
CA ASP A 122 -0.22 -3.21 -7.11
C ASP A 122 -0.01 -2.13 -6.04
N GLU A 123 0.81 -2.44 -5.04
CA GLU A 123 1.04 -1.55 -3.91
C GLU A 123 2.51 -1.55 -3.45
N ILE A 124 2.94 -0.40 -2.94
CA ILE A 124 4.21 -0.22 -2.24
C ILE A 124 3.89 -0.09 -0.76
N ARG A 125 4.67 -0.74 0.10
CA ARG A 125 4.50 -0.69 1.55
C ARG A 125 5.76 -0.22 2.23
N LEU A 126 5.61 0.76 3.10
CA LEU A 126 6.64 1.19 4.04
C LEU A 126 6.28 0.70 5.43
N HIS A 127 7.07 -0.22 5.96
CA HIS A 127 6.96 -0.66 7.34
C HIS A 127 8.02 0.02 8.19
N TYR A 128 7.63 0.55 9.34
CA TYR A 128 8.55 1.24 10.25
C TYR A 128 8.09 1.09 11.71
N ARG A 129 8.94 1.50 12.64
CA ARG A 129 8.54 1.70 14.04
C ARG A 129 8.26 3.16 14.28
N ALA A 130 7.12 3.44 14.90
CA ALA A 130 6.76 4.78 15.32
C ALA A 130 7.46 5.12 16.67
N ARG A 131 7.38 6.39 17.04
CA ARG A 131 7.99 6.90 18.29
C ARG A 131 7.47 6.21 19.56
N ASP A 132 6.25 5.68 19.53
CA ASP A 132 5.65 4.88 20.61
C ASP A 132 6.19 3.43 20.66
N GLY A 133 7.14 3.08 19.80
CA GLY A 133 7.73 1.74 19.68
C GLY A 133 6.87 0.72 18.96
N ARG A 134 5.65 1.09 18.52
CA ARG A 134 4.75 0.18 17.82
C ARG A 134 5.09 0.08 16.33
N PRO A 135 4.93 -1.11 15.73
CA PRO A 135 5.08 -1.26 14.29
C PRO A 135 3.93 -0.57 13.55
N ARG A 136 4.27 0.14 12.48
CA ARG A 136 3.33 0.79 11.56
C ARG A 136 3.60 0.34 10.13
N SER A 137 2.58 0.48 9.29
CA SER A 137 2.67 0.14 7.87
C SER A 137 1.84 1.12 7.06
N GLU A 138 2.50 1.82 6.14
CA GLU A 138 1.86 2.69 5.17
C GLU A 138 1.77 1.97 3.83
N VAL A 139 0.59 1.97 3.23
CA VAL A 139 0.30 1.33 1.95
C VAL A 139 0.02 2.39 0.91
N PHE A 140 0.73 2.34 -0.21
CA PHE A 140 0.59 3.25 -1.33
C PHE A 140 0.18 2.43 -2.57
N PRO A 141 -1.06 2.57 -3.06
CA PRO A 141 -1.49 1.92 -4.29
C PRO A 141 -0.67 2.41 -5.48
N TYR A 142 0.22 1.57 -5.99
CA TYR A 142 1.03 1.85 -7.16
C TYR A 142 1.62 0.55 -7.72
N ALA A 143 1.41 0.29 -9.02
CA ALA A 143 1.93 -0.87 -9.74
C ALA A 143 3.40 -0.65 -10.13
N LEU A 144 4.33 -1.07 -9.27
CA LEU A 144 5.77 -0.96 -9.51
C LEU A 144 6.32 -2.18 -10.26
N ALA A 145 5.65 -3.34 -10.16
CA ALA A 145 6.05 -4.62 -10.74
C ALA A 145 5.45 -4.81 -12.16
N ASP A 146 5.74 -3.87 -13.07
CA ASP A 146 5.27 -3.87 -14.46
C ASP A 146 6.33 -4.30 -15.48
N GLY A 147 7.53 -4.66 -15.01
CA GLY A 147 8.67 -5.02 -15.84
C GLY A 147 9.40 -3.85 -16.48
N ARG A 148 9.14 -2.61 -16.06
CA ARG A 148 9.82 -1.40 -16.52
C ARG A 148 10.75 -0.85 -15.46
N TRP A 149 11.64 0.03 -15.88
CA TRP A 149 12.50 0.77 -14.98
C TRP A 149 11.74 1.92 -14.31
N HIS A 150 11.88 2.01 -13.00
CA HIS A 150 11.33 3.08 -12.17
C HIS A 150 12.39 3.69 -11.26
N LYS A 151 12.33 5.00 -11.11
CA LYS A 151 13.04 5.74 -10.07
C LYS A 151 12.11 5.91 -8.88
N LEU A 152 12.39 5.21 -7.80
CA LEU A 152 11.59 5.21 -6.58
C LEU A 152 12.27 6.06 -5.51
N SER A 153 11.51 6.95 -4.88
CA SER A 153 11.95 7.68 -3.70
C SER A 153 10.87 7.66 -2.63
N VAL A 154 11.26 7.27 -1.42
CA VAL A 154 10.42 7.37 -0.21
C VAL A 154 11.11 8.29 0.76
N ALA A 155 10.62 9.52 0.90
CA ALA A 155 11.15 10.53 1.79
C ALA A 155 10.30 10.63 3.06
N VAL A 156 10.95 10.56 4.20
CA VAL A 156 10.33 10.69 5.52
C VAL A 156 10.84 11.98 6.15
N SER A 157 9.91 12.85 6.54
CA SER A 157 10.20 14.11 7.24
C SER A 157 9.30 14.21 8.46
N ALA A 158 9.83 13.90 9.61
CA ALA A 158 9.08 13.82 10.87
C ALA A 158 7.77 13.04 10.70
N SER A 159 6.62 13.72 10.63
CA SER A 159 5.29 13.12 10.51
C SER A 159 4.78 13.02 9.07
N HIS A 160 5.61 13.25 8.06
CA HIS A 160 5.19 13.20 6.67
C HIS A 160 6.00 12.15 5.89
N VAL A 161 5.30 11.39 5.06
CA VAL A 161 5.91 10.47 4.08
C VAL A 161 5.52 10.93 2.68
N LEU A 162 6.53 11.12 1.84
CA LEU A 162 6.40 11.50 0.44
C LEU A 162 6.87 10.32 -0.42
N LEU A 163 6.02 9.87 -1.32
CA LEU A 163 6.37 8.87 -2.34
C LEU A 163 6.49 9.54 -3.70
N HIS A 164 7.66 9.42 -4.31
CA HIS A 164 7.88 9.80 -5.70
C HIS A 164 8.19 8.56 -6.54
N VAL A 165 7.60 8.48 -7.71
CA VAL A 165 7.95 7.50 -8.74
C VAL A 165 8.19 8.25 -10.05
N ASP A 166 9.31 7.98 -10.70
CA ASP A 166 9.75 8.62 -11.95
C ASP A 166 9.71 10.14 -11.87
N CYS A 167 10.24 10.66 -10.74
CA CYS A 167 10.27 12.09 -10.43
C CYS A 167 8.90 12.77 -10.28
N ASN A 168 7.82 12.00 -10.24
CA ASN A 168 6.49 12.51 -9.94
C ASN A 168 6.15 12.24 -8.48
N ARG A 169 5.63 13.25 -7.78
CA ARG A 169 5.09 13.08 -6.44
C ARG A 169 3.74 12.38 -6.53
N ILE A 170 3.70 11.10 -6.15
CA ILE A 170 2.50 10.26 -6.24
C ILE A 170 1.65 10.38 -4.98
N TYR A 171 2.29 10.33 -3.80
CA TYR A 171 1.59 10.41 -2.53
C TYR A 171 2.34 11.28 -1.53
N GLU A 172 1.56 11.95 -0.70
CA GLU A 172 1.99 12.57 0.55
C GLU A 172 1.01 12.14 1.64
N ARG A 173 1.53 11.68 2.78
CA ARG A 173 0.73 11.26 3.92
C ARG A 173 1.28 11.79 5.21
N VAL A 174 0.38 12.19 6.09
CA VAL A 174 0.68 12.40 7.50
C VAL A 174 0.68 11.05 8.18
N VAL A 175 1.77 10.75 8.88
CA VAL A 175 2.00 9.46 9.53
C VAL A 175 2.45 9.68 10.97
N GLU A 176 2.37 8.66 11.80
CA GLU A 176 3.04 8.71 13.10
C GLU A 176 4.55 8.78 12.90
N THR A 177 5.20 9.71 13.58
CA THR A 177 6.63 9.99 13.40
C THR A 177 7.46 8.72 13.53
N PRO A 178 8.15 8.28 12.47
CA PRO A 178 9.07 7.17 12.54
C PRO A 178 10.23 7.48 13.47
N LEU A 179 10.63 6.51 14.27
CA LEU A 179 11.83 6.58 15.07
C LEU A 179 12.66 5.32 14.82
N LEU A 180 13.80 5.50 14.20
CA LEU A 180 14.72 4.40 13.93
C LEU A 180 15.63 4.17 15.14
N ASP A 181 15.05 3.67 16.23
CA ASP A 181 15.80 3.21 17.40
C ASP A 181 16.33 1.78 17.15
N ILE A 182 17.30 1.71 16.24
CA ILE A 182 17.86 0.46 15.75
C ILE A 182 18.88 -0.07 16.75
N PRO A 183 18.68 -1.27 17.31
CA PRO A 183 19.62 -1.85 18.28
C PRO A 183 20.95 -2.23 17.64
N ALA A 184 21.99 -2.33 18.46
CA ALA A 184 23.26 -2.90 18.02
C ALA A 184 23.05 -4.37 17.59
N GLY A 185 23.73 -4.78 16.51
CA GLY A 185 23.57 -6.13 15.95
C GLY A 185 22.35 -6.32 15.04
N ALA A 186 21.59 -5.27 14.75
CA ALA A 186 20.54 -5.33 13.74
C ALA A 186 21.12 -5.69 12.36
N SER A 187 20.34 -6.41 11.57
CA SER A 187 20.68 -6.88 10.23
C SER A 187 20.10 -5.97 9.17
N PHE A 188 20.91 -5.70 8.14
CA PHE A 188 20.46 -5.02 6.92
C PHE A 188 20.44 -6.03 5.77
N TRP A 189 19.32 -6.09 5.05
CA TRP A 189 19.10 -6.98 3.92
C TRP A 189 18.69 -6.19 2.68
N LEU A 190 19.17 -6.62 1.53
CA LEU A 190 18.83 -6.03 0.24
C LEU A 190 18.14 -7.06 -0.65
N GLY A 191 17.03 -6.66 -1.29
CA GLY A 191 16.29 -7.52 -2.20
C GLY A 191 15.58 -8.69 -1.51
N GLN A 192 15.49 -8.70 -0.19
CA GLN A 192 14.83 -9.72 0.61
C GLN A 192 14.56 -9.23 2.03
N ARG A 193 13.58 -9.86 2.71
CA ARG A 193 13.29 -9.55 4.13
C ARG A 193 14.33 -10.15 5.07
N ASN A 194 14.64 -11.41 4.84
CA ASN A 194 15.62 -12.20 5.59
C ASN A 194 16.11 -13.37 4.72
N GLY A 195 16.86 -14.29 5.27
CA GLY A 195 17.38 -15.46 4.53
C GLY A 195 16.32 -16.39 3.94
N ALA A 196 15.05 -16.26 4.29
CA ALA A 196 14.00 -17.22 3.92
C ALA A 196 12.80 -16.59 3.17
N ARG A 197 12.59 -15.26 3.23
CA ARG A 197 11.32 -14.65 2.78
C ARG A 197 11.52 -13.30 2.11
N GLY A 198 10.49 -12.89 1.33
CA GLY A 198 10.39 -11.56 0.76
C GLY A 198 11.35 -11.32 -0.39
N PHE A 199 11.63 -12.32 -1.20
CA PHE A 199 12.60 -12.22 -2.29
C PHE A 199 12.09 -11.32 -3.42
N PHE A 200 12.74 -10.19 -3.61
CA PHE A 200 12.56 -9.33 -4.77
C PHE A 200 13.13 -10.02 -6.01
N LYS A 201 12.40 -10.02 -7.11
CA LYS A 201 12.87 -10.48 -8.42
C LYS A 201 12.89 -9.32 -9.39
N GLY A 202 14.00 -9.15 -10.07
CA GLY A 202 14.22 -8.05 -11.00
C GLY A 202 15.59 -7.41 -10.84
N THR A 203 15.76 -6.26 -11.42
CA THR A 203 17.04 -5.53 -11.46
C THR A 203 16.97 -4.30 -10.54
N MET A 204 18.04 -4.05 -9.80
CA MET A 204 18.20 -2.86 -8.98
C MET A 204 19.47 -2.10 -9.35
N GLN A 205 19.37 -0.78 -9.30
CA GLN A 205 20.45 0.18 -9.48
C GLN A 205 20.29 1.32 -8.47
N ASP A 206 21.40 1.91 -8.04
CA ASP A 206 21.46 3.13 -7.22
C ASP A 206 20.62 3.10 -5.94
N VAL A 207 20.61 1.94 -5.24
CA VAL A 207 19.95 1.87 -3.94
C VAL A 207 20.74 2.66 -2.91
N GLN A 208 20.10 3.69 -2.36
CA GLN A 208 20.73 4.65 -1.45
C GLN A 208 19.81 4.97 -0.27
N LEU A 209 20.45 5.24 0.87
CA LEU A 209 19.82 5.80 2.05
C LEU A 209 20.46 7.18 2.31
N LEU A 210 19.64 8.20 2.39
CA LEU A 210 20.06 9.56 2.68
C LEU A 210 19.48 9.99 4.02
N VAL A 211 20.35 10.51 4.91
CA VAL A 211 19.93 10.97 6.24
C VAL A 211 19.46 12.42 6.13
N MET A 212 18.46 12.63 5.28
CA MET A 212 17.82 13.92 5.03
C MET A 212 16.43 13.70 4.40
N PRO A 213 15.44 14.60 4.63
CA PRO A 213 14.08 14.40 4.15
C PRO A 213 13.89 14.74 2.66
N GLN A 214 14.78 15.52 2.07
CA GLN A 214 14.66 15.98 0.67
C GLN A 214 15.65 15.27 -0.27
N GLY A 215 16.07 14.06 0.08
CA GLY A 215 17.04 13.30 -0.69
C GLY A 215 16.61 12.96 -2.12
N TYR A 216 15.30 12.98 -2.40
CA TYR A 216 14.76 12.75 -3.75
C TYR A 216 15.28 13.75 -4.80
N ILE A 217 15.68 14.95 -4.40
CA ILE A 217 16.27 15.96 -5.30
C ILE A 217 17.54 15.43 -5.96
N SER A 218 18.32 14.58 -5.30
CA SER A 218 19.53 13.99 -5.88
C SER A 218 19.25 13.05 -7.05
N GLN A 219 18.09 12.40 -7.05
CA GLN A 219 17.61 11.53 -8.13
C GLN A 219 16.81 12.31 -9.19
N CYS A 220 16.15 13.38 -8.75
CA CYS A 220 15.23 14.18 -9.54
C CYS A 220 15.52 15.69 -9.33
N PRO A 221 16.61 16.22 -9.90
CA PRO A 221 17.03 17.61 -9.65
C PRO A 221 16.02 18.65 -10.11
N ASP A 222 15.18 18.32 -11.07
CA ASP A 222 14.13 19.21 -11.57
C ASP A 222 13.02 19.48 -10.56
N LEU A 223 12.84 18.60 -9.56
CA LEU A 223 11.89 18.82 -8.47
C LEU A 223 12.31 19.97 -7.50
N ASN A 224 13.54 20.43 -7.59
CA ASN A 224 14.03 21.58 -6.80
C ASN A 224 13.72 22.93 -7.48
N ARG A 225 13.09 22.93 -8.64
CA ARG A 225 12.74 24.18 -9.34
C ARG A 225 11.56 24.86 -8.65
N THR A 226 11.68 26.17 -8.47
CA THR A 226 10.63 27.01 -7.88
C THR A 226 9.45 27.25 -8.82
N CYS A 227 9.63 27.01 -10.11
CA CYS A 227 8.58 27.10 -11.14
C CYS A 227 8.37 25.74 -11.80
N PRO A 228 7.12 25.24 -11.88
CA PRO A 228 6.80 24.06 -12.67
C PRO A 228 7.11 24.29 -14.14
N THR A 229 7.64 23.29 -14.82
CA THR A 229 7.84 23.33 -16.28
C THR A 229 6.49 23.21 -17.00
N CYS A 230 6.42 23.59 -18.28
CA CYS A 230 5.20 23.39 -19.07
C CYS A 230 4.78 21.92 -19.13
N ASN A 231 5.74 20.97 -19.10
CA ASN A 231 5.45 19.55 -19.05
C ASN A 231 4.82 19.13 -17.72
N ASP A 232 5.28 19.69 -16.58
CA ASP A 232 4.70 19.44 -15.27
C ASP A 232 3.27 19.94 -15.19
N PHE A 233 2.99 21.12 -15.80
CA PHE A 233 1.66 21.68 -15.89
C PHE A 233 0.73 20.81 -16.75
N HIS A 234 1.21 20.31 -17.91
CA HIS A 234 0.44 19.40 -18.76
C HIS A 234 0.10 18.08 -18.04
N GLY A 235 1.08 17.49 -17.37
CA GLY A 235 0.87 16.28 -16.57
C GLY A 235 -0.11 16.49 -15.41
N LEU A 236 -0.08 17.66 -14.77
CA LEU A 236 -1.02 18.01 -13.71
C LEU A 236 -2.44 18.19 -14.24
N VAL A 237 -2.62 18.90 -15.37
CA VAL A 237 -3.92 19.09 -16.03
C VAL A 237 -4.52 17.74 -16.43
N GLN A 238 -3.72 16.86 -17.02
CA GLN A 238 -4.17 15.51 -17.40
C GLN A 238 -4.63 14.70 -16.19
N LYS A 239 -3.89 14.73 -15.08
CA LYS A 239 -4.30 14.06 -13.84
C LYS A 239 -5.56 14.65 -13.23
N ILE A 240 -5.74 15.95 -13.29
CA ILE A 240 -6.99 16.62 -12.85
C ILE A 240 -8.17 16.10 -13.68
N MET A 241 -8.03 16.00 -15.01
CA MET A 241 -9.08 15.48 -15.89
C MET A 241 -9.40 14.00 -15.57
N GLU A 242 -8.39 13.16 -15.37
CA GLU A 242 -8.56 11.75 -14.97
C GLU A 242 -9.31 11.62 -13.64
N LEU A 243 -8.96 12.45 -12.66
CA LEU A 243 -9.63 12.47 -11.35
C LEU A 243 -11.08 12.99 -11.46
N GLN A 244 -11.36 13.97 -12.30
CA GLN A 244 -12.70 14.45 -12.56
C GLN A 244 -13.58 13.37 -13.20
N ASP A 245 -13.05 12.61 -14.17
CA ASP A 245 -13.73 11.48 -14.79
C ASP A 245 -14.02 10.35 -13.78
N LEU A 246 -13.05 10.07 -12.91
CA LEU A 246 -13.24 9.07 -11.87
C LEU A 246 -14.30 9.51 -10.85
N LEU A 247 -14.29 10.79 -10.47
CA LEU A 247 -15.28 11.37 -9.58
C LEU A 247 -16.70 11.30 -10.18
N ALA A 248 -16.84 11.66 -11.46
CA ALA A 248 -18.11 11.57 -12.16
C ALA A 248 -18.64 10.12 -12.22
N LYS A 249 -17.78 9.15 -12.50
CA LYS A 249 -18.13 7.72 -12.52
C LYS A 249 -18.53 7.19 -11.13
N THR A 250 -17.83 7.62 -10.08
CA THR A 250 -18.18 7.22 -8.70
C THR A 250 -19.45 7.88 -8.22
N SER A 251 -19.66 9.15 -8.54
CA SER A 251 -20.92 9.87 -8.23
C SER A 251 -22.11 9.20 -8.90
N SER A 252 -22.00 8.84 -10.18
CA SER A 252 -23.11 8.15 -10.89
C SER A 252 -23.41 6.76 -10.33
N LYS A 253 -22.38 6.02 -9.87
CA LYS A 253 -22.61 4.73 -9.18
C LYS A 253 -23.28 4.90 -7.83
N LEU A 254 -22.92 5.93 -7.08
CA LEU A 254 -23.52 6.25 -5.79
C LEU A 254 -25.00 6.61 -5.97
N SER A 255 -25.31 7.50 -6.92
CA SER A 255 -26.70 7.87 -7.23
C SER A 255 -27.57 6.66 -7.60
N ARG A 256 -27.04 5.74 -8.44
CA ARG A 256 -27.74 4.49 -8.75
C ARG A 256 -27.92 3.57 -7.54
N ALA A 257 -26.97 3.56 -6.60
CA ALA A 257 -27.08 2.79 -5.38
C ALA A 257 -28.16 3.40 -4.44
N GLU A 258 -28.19 4.72 -4.33
CA GLU A 258 -29.22 5.45 -3.58
C GLU A 258 -30.61 5.24 -4.16
N GLU A 259 -30.78 5.30 -5.49
CA GLU A 259 -32.07 4.98 -6.15
C GLU A 259 -32.52 3.55 -5.85
N LYS A 260 -31.59 2.57 -5.86
CA LYS A 260 -31.94 1.18 -5.50
C LYS A 260 -32.32 1.05 -4.03
N MET A 261 -31.65 1.74 -3.12
CA MET A 261 -31.97 1.73 -1.70
C MET A 261 -33.36 2.35 -1.45
N ASN A 262 -33.61 3.52 -2.04
CA ASN A 262 -34.95 4.17 -1.94
C ASN A 262 -36.07 3.31 -2.53
N GLY A 263 -35.76 2.53 -3.59
CA GLY A 263 -36.69 1.55 -4.14
C GLY A 263 -36.97 0.36 -3.20
N LEU A 264 -35.96 -0.03 -2.39
CA LEU A 264 -36.13 -1.10 -1.39
C LEU A 264 -36.95 -0.63 -0.18
N ASP A 265 -36.83 0.62 0.24
CA ASP A 265 -37.61 1.19 1.33
C ASP A 265 -39.14 1.27 0.98
N SER A 266 -39.49 1.30 -0.31
CA SER A 266 -40.89 1.22 -0.77
C SER A 266 -41.42 -0.23 -0.95
N CYS A 267 -40.53 -1.22 -0.85
CA CYS A 267 -40.92 -2.63 -0.90
C CYS A 267 -41.55 -3.06 0.44
N HIS A 268 -42.87 -2.95 0.55
CA HIS A 268 -43.61 -3.54 1.66
C HIS A 268 -43.64 -5.05 1.46
N CYS A 269 -42.78 -5.79 2.16
CA CYS A 269 -42.88 -7.24 2.19
C CYS A 269 -44.08 -7.64 3.00
N GLU A 270 -45.19 -8.02 2.34
CA GLU A 270 -46.30 -8.65 3.02
C GLU A 270 -45.81 -9.92 3.72
N ARG A 271 -45.92 -9.96 5.03
CA ARG A 271 -45.59 -11.14 5.80
C ARG A 271 -46.61 -12.23 5.49
N THR A 272 -46.12 -13.42 5.21
CA THR A 272 -46.98 -14.57 4.91
C THR A 272 -46.54 -15.75 5.77
N CYS A 273 -47.47 -16.61 6.11
CA CYS A 273 -47.24 -17.87 6.79
C CYS A 273 -47.42 -19.05 5.85
N SER A 274 -46.60 -20.07 5.98
CA SER A 274 -46.75 -21.33 5.24
C SER A 274 -47.20 -22.43 6.18
N ALA A 275 -48.34 -23.05 5.88
CA ALA A 275 -48.83 -24.22 6.63
C ALA A 275 -49.38 -25.28 5.66
N LYS A 276 -48.92 -26.53 5.80
CA LYS A 276 -49.34 -27.70 4.99
C LYS A 276 -49.33 -27.43 3.48
N GLY A 277 -48.27 -26.71 2.99
CA GLY A 277 -48.10 -26.42 1.56
C GLY A 277 -49.00 -25.31 1.01
N ARG A 278 -49.74 -24.58 1.86
CA ARG A 278 -50.50 -23.38 1.51
C ARG A 278 -49.88 -22.14 2.16
N VAL A 279 -49.94 -21.02 1.46
CA VAL A 279 -49.47 -19.72 1.93
C VAL A 279 -50.69 -18.89 2.36
N TYR A 280 -50.61 -18.34 3.57
CA TYR A 280 -51.63 -17.47 4.17
C TYR A 280 -51.03 -16.08 4.36
N ARG A 281 -51.87 -15.05 4.13
CA ARG A 281 -51.46 -13.66 4.35
C ARG A 281 -51.49 -13.31 5.85
N GLU A 282 -50.85 -12.24 6.19
CA GLU A 282 -50.91 -11.67 7.55
C GLU A 282 -52.37 -11.46 7.96
N ASP A 283 -52.72 -11.79 9.20
CA ASP A 283 -54.08 -11.78 9.81
C ASP A 283 -55.07 -12.75 9.18
N GLN A 284 -54.69 -13.58 8.22
CA GLN A 284 -55.58 -14.60 7.65
C GLN A 284 -55.73 -15.76 8.63
N ALA A 285 -57.03 -16.08 8.95
CA ALA A 285 -57.38 -17.22 9.80
C ALA A 285 -57.87 -18.41 8.96
N TRP A 286 -57.56 -19.64 9.43
CA TRP A 286 -58.03 -20.89 8.83
C TRP A 286 -58.21 -21.94 9.92
N THR A 287 -59.01 -22.95 9.60
CA THR A 287 -59.23 -24.08 10.50
C THR A 287 -58.39 -25.27 10.09
N ASP A 288 -57.61 -25.84 11.01
CA ASP A 288 -56.78 -27.02 10.80
C ASP A 288 -57.18 -28.12 11.80
N GLY A 289 -58.07 -28.99 11.36
CA GLY A 289 -58.69 -30.00 12.23
C GLY A 289 -59.52 -29.34 13.35
N CYS A 290 -59.11 -29.61 14.62
CA CYS A 290 -59.73 -29.00 15.79
C CYS A 290 -58.96 -27.81 16.33
N ARG A 291 -58.35 -27.03 15.44
CA ARG A 291 -57.60 -25.82 15.79
C ARG A 291 -58.01 -24.69 14.87
N ASN A 292 -58.17 -23.52 15.45
CA ASN A 292 -58.29 -22.28 14.69
C ASN A 292 -56.90 -21.62 14.62
N CYS A 293 -56.38 -21.45 13.43
CA CYS A 293 -55.06 -20.94 13.18
C CYS A 293 -55.11 -19.57 12.54
N THR A 294 -54.17 -18.68 12.88
CA THR A 294 -54.03 -17.34 12.32
C THR A 294 -52.57 -17.09 11.98
N CYS A 295 -52.33 -16.42 10.87
CA CYS A 295 -50.98 -15.93 10.53
C CYS A 295 -50.74 -14.60 11.25
N ALA A 296 -49.83 -14.56 12.20
CA ALA A 296 -49.51 -13.34 12.92
C ALA A 296 -47.94 -13.13 12.92
N ASN A 297 -47.49 -11.98 12.45
CA ASN A 297 -46.08 -11.63 12.34
C ASN A 297 -45.22 -12.67 11.57
N GLY A 298 -45.82 -13.29 10.51
CA GLY A 298 -45.15 -14.31 9.73
C GLY A 298 -45.03 -15.68 10.42
N THR A 299 -45.69 -15.85 11.56
CA THR A 299 -45.76 -17.12 12.32
C THR A 299 -47.19 -17.63 12.43
N VAL A 300 -47.33 -18.96 12.38
CA VAL A 300 -48.65 -19.61 12.53
C VAL A 300 -48.96 -19.78 14.01
N LEU A 301 -50.00 -19.11 14.48
CA LEU A 301 -50.52 -19.27 15.84
C LEU A 301 -51.84 -20.07 15.77
N CYS A 302 -51.93 -21.17 16.50
CA CYS A 302 -53.11 -22.04 16.52
C CYS A 302 -53.65 -22.22 17.92
N GLU A 303 -54.97 -22.03 18.11
CA GLU A 303 -55.71 -22.28 19.33
C GLU A 303 -56.60 -23.52 19.17
N ALA A 304 -56.64 -24.36 20.20
CA ALA A 304 -57.49 -25.54 20.21
C ALA A 304 -58.96 -25.14 20.34
N MET A 305 -59.82 -25.70 19.50
CA MET A 305 -61.27 -25.53 19.59
C MET A 305 -61.94 -26.86 19.96
N VAL A 306 -63.14 -26.76 20.64
CA VAL A 306 -63.90 -27.93 20.99
C VAL A 306 -64.54 -28.49 19.73
N CYS A 307 -64.12 -29.66 19.29
CA CYS A 307 -64.74 -30.36 18.18
C CYS A 307 -66.02 -31.09 18.63
N PRO A 308 -67.11 -30.97 17.88
CA PRO A 308 -68.27 -31.82 18.13
C PRO A 308 -67.86 -33.28 17.90
N ARG A 309 -68.19 -34.16 18.89
CA ARG A 309 -68.03 -35.60 18.70
C ARG A 309 -68.87 -36.04 17.53
N PRO A 310 -68.45 -36.91 16.63
CA PRO A 310 -69.32 -37.51 15.64
C PRO A 310 -70.38 -38.29 16.38
N SER A 311 -71.69 -37.93 16.17
CA SER A 311 -72.84 -38.63 16.69
C SER A 311 -72.77 -40.09 16.22
N ALA A 312 -72.79 -41.04 17.13
CA ALA A 312 -72.89 -42.48 16.84
C ALA A 312 -74.09 -42.71 15.91
N LEU A 313 -73.86 -43.25 14.73
CA LEU A 313 -74.91 -43.78 13.86
C LEU A 313 -75.68 -44.80 14.65
N GLN A 314 -77.02 -44.47 14.88
CA GLN A 314 -77.96 -45.43 15.39
C GLN A 314 -78.01 -46.62 14.44
N ALA A 315 -77.68 -47.80 14.95
CA ALA A 315 -77.89 -49.07 14.26
C ALA A 315 -79.41 -49.29 14.03
N LEU A 316 -79.79 -49.43 12.77
CA LEU A 316 -81.11 -49.93 12.37
C LEU A 316 -81.20 -51.39 12.76
N PRO A 317 -82.37 -51.82 13.29
CA PRO A 317 -82.65 -53.26 13.61
C PRO A 317 -82.84 -54.10 12.34
N PRO A 318 -82.54 -55.42 12.35
CA PRO A 318 -82.65 -56.27 11.18
C PRO A 318 -84.12 -56.51 10.80
N PRO A 319 -84.43 -56.72 9.49
CA PRO A 319 -85.77 -57.08 9.04
C PRO A 319 -86.11 -58.53 9.44
N THR A 320 -87.31 -58.72 9.90
CA THR A 320 -87.99 -60.02 10.11
C THR A 320 -88.33 -60.74 8.83
#